data_79ecd512d18a25f17393899b93ae908c
#
_entry.id   79ecd512d18a25f17393899b93ae908c
#
_cell.length_a   1.000
_cell.length_b   1.000
_cell.length_c   1.000
_cell.angle_alpha   90.00
_cell.angle_beta   90.00
_cell.angle_gamma   90.00
#
_symmetry.space_group_name_H-M   'P 1'
#
loop_
_entity.id
_entity.type
_entity.pdbx_description
1 polymer ?
#
loop_
_entity_poly.entity_id
_entity_poly.type
_entity_poly.pdbx_seq_one_letter_code
_entity_poly.pdbx_strand_id
1 'polypeptide(L)'
;AASDVYKRQPINNVEEMKSAALELLKFGCKAVLLKGGHLEGGLMCDVLQIAGESTPHLFTSTKIESPNTHGTGCTLSSAIATFLALGYVMPQAVERAKRYVTHGIEAGKDIRIGEGHGPLNHFYHPVPMNIKEE
;
A
#
# COMPACT_ATOMS: atom_id res chain seq x y z
N ALA A 1 12.95 5.78 1.77
CA ALA A 1 12.39 4.51 1.27
C ALA A 1 13.41 3.77 0.41
N ALA A 2 13.16 2.49 0.05
CA ALA A 2 14.09 1.72 -0.79
C ALA A 2 14.30 2.38 -2.17
N SER A 3 13.28 3.04 -2.70
CA SER A 3 13.33 3.81 -3.95
C SER A 3 14.28 5.01 -3.87
N ASP A 4 14.34 5.71 -2.73
CA ASP A 4 15.24 6.84 -2.52
C ASP A 4 16.70 6.36 -2.48
N VAL A 5 16.95 5.22 -1.82
CA VAL A 5 18.27 4.59 -1.77
C VAL A 5 18.73 4.17 -3.16
N TYR A 6 17.84 3.60 -3.97
CA TYR A 6 18.15 3.19 -5.34
C TYR A 6 18.48 4.38 -6.22
N LYS A 7 17.68 5.43 -6.21
CA LYS A 7 17.92 6.65 -7.01
C LYS A 7 19.10 7.49 -6.50
N ARG A 8 19.53 7.28 -5.26
CA ARG A 8 20.49 8.13 -4.53
C ARG A 8 20.08 9.61 -4.49
N GLN A 9 18.78 9.87 -4.59
CA GLN A 9 18.17 11.19 -4.54
C GLN A 9 16.89 11.10 -3.72
N PRO A 10 16.58 12.11 -2.90
CA PRO A 10 15.32 12.15 -2.18
C PRO A 10 14.15 12.25 -3.18
N ILE A 11 13.04 11.60 -2.85
CA ILE A 11 11.79 11.68 -3.59
C ILE A 11 10.82 12.50 -2.73
N ASN A 12 10.54 13.74 -3.15
CA ASN A 12 9.88 14.74 -2.32
C ASN A 12 8.44 15.04 -2.76
N ASN A 13 8.05 14.62 -3.96
CA ASN A 13 6.74 14.93 -4.51
C ASN A 13 6.23 13.80 -5.40
N VAL A 14 4.94 13.89 -5.79
CA VAL A 14 4.26 12.86 -6.57
C VAL A 14 4.83 12.71 -7.98
N GLU A 15 5.30 13.78 -8.60
CA GLU A 15 5.90 13.73 -9.94
C GLU A 15 7.24 12.97 -9.93
N GLU A 16 8.03 13.17 -8.89
CA GLU A 16 9.26 12.39 -8.67
C GLU A 16 8.94 10.91 -8.38
N MET A 17 7.84 10.63 -7.67
CA MET A 17 7.36 9.26 -7.46
C MET A 17 6.96 8.59 -8.78
N LYS A 18 6.22 9.27 -9.64
CA LYS A 18 5.85 8.75 -10.98
C LYS A 18 7.09 8.41 -11.79
N SER A 19 8.04 9.32 -11.84
CA SER A 19 9.33 9.12 -12.53
C SER A 19 10.09 7.93 -11.96
N ALA A 20 10.19 7.82 -10.63
CA ALA A 20 10.85 6.72 -9.96
C ALA A 20 10.16 5.36 -10.24
N ALA A 21 8.83 5.34 -10.27
CA ALA A 21 8.08 4.13 -10.58
C ALA A 21 8.38 3.62 -12.00
N LEU A 22 8.45 4.52 -12.98
CA LEU A 22 8.83 4.19 -14.36
C LEU A 22 10.26 3.63 -14.47
N GLU A 23 11.20 4.20 -13.70
CA GLU A 23 12.57 3.67 -13.67
C GLU A 23 12.63 2.29 -13.04
N LEU A 24 11.89 2.06 -11.96
CA LEU A 24 11.87 0.76 -11.29
C LEU A 24 11.23 -0.34 -12.16
N LEU A 25 10.28 0.01 -13.06
CA LEU A 25 9.74 -0.94 -14.03
C LEU A 25 10.80 -1.52 -14.96
N LYS A 26 11.92 -0.81 -15.24
CA LYS A 26 13.03 -1.28 -16.08
C LYS A 26 13.72 -2.52 -15.53
N PHE A 27 13.52 -2.86 -14.25
CA PHE A 27 13.99 -4.13 -13.66
C PHE A 27 13.16 -5.34 -14.09
N GLY A 28 12.14 -5.17 -14.93
CA GLY A 28 11.35 -6.25 -15.50
C GLY A 28 10.15 -6.70 -14.67
N CYS A 29 9.77 -5.95 -13.63
CA CYS A 29 8.53 -6.22 -12.91
C CYS A 29 7.29 -5.76 -13.72
N LYS A 30 6.14 -6.40 -13.48
CA LYS A 30 4.88 -6.08 -14.18
C LYS A 30 4.21 -4.81 -13.64
N ALA A 31 4.48 -4.46 -12.39
CA ALA A 31 3.95 -3.25 -11.76
C ALA A 31 4.84 -2.81 -10.61
N VAL A 32 4.81 -1.52 -10.30
CA VAL A 32 5.51 -0.90 -9.16
C VAL A 32 4.50 -0.09 -8.37
N LEU A 33 4.40 -0.34 -7.08
CA LEU A 33 3.64 0.47 -6.14
C LEU A 33 4.59 1.24 -5.22
N LEU A 34 4.71 2.55 -5.44
CA LEU A 34 5.44 3.46 -4.54
C LEU A 34 4.49 4.05 -3.52
N LYS A 35 4.87 3.94 -2.24
CA LYS A 35 4.05 4.35 -1.11
C LYS A 35 4.59 5.59 -0.42
N GLY A 36 3.69 6.35 0.19
CA GLY A 36 4.06 7.36 1.18
C GLY A 36 4.41 8.73 0.62
N GLY A 37 3.95 9.09 -0.56
CA GLY A 37 4.02 10.46 -1.03
C GLY A 37 3.14 11.37 -0.17
N HIS A 38 3.72 12.50 0.28
CA HIS A 38 2.98 13.50 1.03
C HIS A 38 2.42 14.54 0.07
N LEU A 39 1.14 14.87 0.23
CA LEU A 39 0.45 15.98 -0.44
C LEU A 39 0.15 17.09 0.57
N GLU A 40 -0.18 18.27 0.05
CA GLU A 40 -0.68 19.35 0.90
C GLU A 40 -1.95 18.94 1.65
N GLY A 41 -2.16 19.50 2.84
CA GLY A 41 -3.33 19.19 3.68
C GLY A 41 -3.28 17.86 4.42
N GLY A 42 -2.09 17.23 4.57
CA GLY A 42 -1.94 15.97 5.32
C GLY A 42 -2.43 14.73 4.57
N LEU A 43 -2.62 14.84 3.27
CA LEU A 43 -2.94 13.70 2.41
C LEU A 43 -1.70 12.88 2.08
N MET A 44 -1.88 11.58 2.02
CA MET A 44 -0.89 10.62 1.55
C MET A 44 -1.26 10.17 0.14
N CYS A 45 -0.25 10.02 -0.72
CA CYS A 45 -0.44 9.52 -2.08
C CYS A 45 0.46 8.31 -2.33
N ASP A 46 -0.11 7.24 -2.83
CA ASP A 46 0.64 6.10 -3.36
C ASP A 46 0.51 6.10 -4.89
N VAL A 47 1.57 5.74 -5.59
CA VAL A 47 1.65 5.72 -7.05
C VAL A 47 1.83 4.29 -7.52
N LEU A 48 0.86 3.78 -8.29
CA LEU A 48 0.96 2.48 -8.97
C LEU A 48 1.22 2.72 -10.45
N GLN A 49 2.35 2.23 -10.93
CA GLN A 49 2.69 2.19 -12.35
C GLN A 49 2.66 0.74 -12.84
N ILE A 50 1.93 0.49 -13.92
CA ILE A 50 1.82 -0.84 -14.56
C ILE A 50 2.59 -0.81 -15.88
N ALA A 51 3.33 -1.88 -16.16
CA ALA A 51 4.07 -2.02 -17.40
C ALA A 51 3.11 -1.99 -18.61
N GLY A 52 3.44 -1.16 -19.59
CA GLY A 52 2.60 -0.95 -20.78
C GLY A 52 1.52 0.12 -20.64
N GLU A 53 1.28 0.65 -19.44
CA GLU A 53 0.38 1.78 -19.24
C GLU A 53 1.15 3.11 -19.23
N SER A 54 0.62 4.10 -19.94
CA SER A 54 1.23 5.45 -20.02
C SER A 54 0.93 6.32 -18.80
N THR A 55 -0.16 6.04 -18.09
CA THR A 55 -0.64 6.85 -16.97
C THR A 55 -0.61 6.04 -15.68
N PRO A 56 0.03 6.53 -14.60
CA PRO A 56 0.00 5.88 -13.31
C PRO A 56 -1.36 6.03 -12.61
N HIS A 57 -1.74 5.06 -11.80
CA HIS A 57 -2.87 5.12 -10.90
C HIS A 57 -2.42 5.76 -9.57
N LEU A 58 -3.18 6.75 -9.10
CA LEU A 58 -2.92 7.45 -7.86
C LEU A 58 -3.96 7.05 -6.80
N PHE A 59 -3.49 6.68 -5.62
CA PHE A 59 -4.34 6.35 -4.48
C PHE A 59 -4.08 7.34 -3.36
N THR A 60 -5.04 8.21 -3.10
CA THR A 60 -4.96 9.20 -2.02
C THR A 60 -5.69 8.70 -0.77
N SER A 61 -5.16 9.03 0.40
CA SER A 61 -5.77 8.75 1.68
C SER A 61 -5.34 9.79 2.71
N THR A 62 -6.14 10.00 3.74
CA THR A 62 -5.71 10.77 4.92
C THR A 62 -4.73 9.95 5.74
N LYS A 63 -3.75 10.61 6.35
CA LYS A 63 -2.85 9.97 7.30
C LYS A 63 -3.64 9.64 8.57
N ILE A 64 -3.62 8.38 8.99
CA ILE A 64 -4.18 7.95 10.27
C ILE A 64 -3.06 8.05 11.30
N GLU A 65 -3.29 8.87 12.33
CA GLU A 65 -2.36 8.94 13.47
C GLU A 65 -2.62 7.72 14.37
N SER A 66 -1.65 6.83 14.41
CA SER A 66 -1.69 5.62 15.23
C SER A 66 -0.27 5.19 15.59
N PRO A 67 -0.04 4.78 16.84
CA PRO A 67 1.22 4.12 17.21
C PRO A 67 1.30 2.69 16.68
N ASN A 68 0.17 2.11 16.29
CA ASN A 68 -0.01 0.70 15.92
C ASN A 68 0.09 0.52 14.41
N THR A 69 1.29 0.69 13.85
CA THR A 69 1.56 0.61 12.41
C THR A 69 2.49 -0.54 12.03
N HIS A 70 2.86 -1.38 13.01
CA HIS A 70 3.73 -2.52 12.75
C HIS A 70 3.06 -3.51 11.80
N GLY A 71 3.79 -3.94 10.78
CA GLY A 71 3.30 -4.91 9.79
C GLY A 71 2.45 -4.32 8.65
N THR A 72 2.25 -2.99 8.59
CA THR A 72 1.44 -2.35 7.53
C THR A 72 1.89 -2.72 6.12
N GLY A 73 3.20 -2.68 5.84
CA GLY A 73 3.74 -3.03 4.52
C GLY A 73 3.55 -4.50 4.17
N CYS A 74 3.82 -5.39 5.13
CA CYS A 74 3.63 -6.84 4.96
C CYS A 74 2.16 -7.18 4.73
N THR A 75 1.26 -6.55 5.50
CA THR A 75 -0.18 -6.72 5.35
C THR A 75 -0.66 -6.25 3.97
N LEU A 76 -0.19 -5.09 3.51
CA LEU A 76 -0.56 -4.57 2.20
C LEU A 76 -0.13 -5.52 1.08
N SER A 77 1.11 -5.99 1.09
CA SER A 77 1.61 -6.91 0.05
C SER A 77 0.85 -8.24 0.05
N SER A 78 0.58 -8.80 1.22
CA SER A 78 -0.19 -10.04 1.34
C SER A 78 -1.63 -9.86 0.87
N ALA A 79 -2.27 -8.73 1.21
CA ALA A 79 -3.62 -8.42 0.77
C ALA A 79 -3.69 -8.21 -0.75
N ILE A 80 -2.72 -7.52 -1.36
CA ILE A 80 -2.65 -7.37 -2.83
C ILE A 80 -2.55 -8.75 -3.48
N ALA A 81 -1.64 -9.61 -3.01
CA ALA A 81 -1.47 -10.95 -3.55
C ALA A 81 -2.77 -11.77 -3.44
N THR A 82 -3.47 -11.67 -2.31
CA THR A 82 -4.76 -12.34 -2.10
C THR A 82 -5.82 -11.85 -3.09
N PHE A 83 -5.98 -10.54 -3.26
CA PHE A 83 -6.97 -10.01 -4.19
C PHE A 83 -6.65 -10.35 -5.66
N LEU A 84 -5.36 -10.39 -6.03
CA LEU A 84 -4.95 -10.88 -7.35
C LEU A 84 -5.30 -12.36 -7.54
N ALA A 85 -5.06 -13.20 -6.53
CA ALA A 85 -5.42 -14.62 -6.56
C ALA A 85 -6.95 -14.84 -6.66
N LEU A 86 -7.74 -13.93 -6.11
CA LEU A 86 -9.20 -13.91 -6.25
C LEU A 86 -9.69 -13.39 -7.61
N GLY A 87 -8.78 -13.00 -8.52
CA GLY A 87 -9.10 -12.59 -9.89
C GLY A 87 -9.31 -11.09 -10.10
N TYR A 88 -9.05 -10.24 -9.10
CA TYR A 88 -9.09 -8.79 -9.30
C TYR A 88 -7.91 -8.31 -10.15
N VAL A 89 -8.14 -7.32 -11.01
CA VAL A 89 -7.07 -6.64 -11.75
C VAL A 89 -6.23 -5.78 -10.80
N MET A 90 -4.99 -5.49 -11.18
CA MET A 90 -3.99 -4.85 -10.30
C MET A 90 -4.49 -3.56 -9.61
N PRO A 91 -5.11 -2.58 -10.28
CA PRO A 91 -5.57 -1.37 -9.59
C PRO A 91 -6.65 -1.66 -8.54
N GLN A 92 -7.57 -2.58 -8.83
CA GLN A 92 -8.62 -2.98 -7.89
C GLN A 92 -8.05 -3.75 -6.69
N ALA A 93 -7.06 -4.63 -6.93
CA ALA A 93 -6.39 -5.36 -5.88
C ALA A 93 -5.67 -4.41 -4.92
N VAL A 94 -4.97 -3.41 -5.43
CA VAL A 94 -4.30 -2.37 -4.64
C VAL A 94 -5.31 -1.54 -3.85
N GLU A 95 -6.39 -1.08 -4.47
CA GLU A 95 -7.43 -0.29 -3.81
C GLU A 95 -8.06 -1.06 -2.63
N ARG A 96 -8.44 -2.32 -2.86
CA ARG A 96 -9.03 -3.18 -1.82
C ARG A 96 -8.06 -3.47 -0.69
N ALA A 97 -6.81 -3.75 -1.01
CA ALA A 97 -5.76 -3.99 -0.04
C ALA A 97 -5.48 -2.74 0.82
N LYS A 98 -5.43 -1.55 0.21
CA LYS A 98 -5.29 -0.29 0.94
C LYS A 98 -6.46 -0.06 1.89
N ARG A 99 -7.69 -0.29 1.45
CA ARG A 99 -8.88 -0.18 2.29
C ARG A 99 -8.81 -1.12 3.49
N TYR A 100 -8.43 -2.37 3.28
CA TYR A 100 -8.24 -3.35 4.35
C TYR A 100 -7.20 -2.87 5.38
N VAL A 101 -6.04 -2.41 4.92
CA VAL A 101 -4.98 -1.90 5.80
C VAL A 101 -5.44 -0.66 6.57
N THR A 102 -6.10 0.28 5.91
CA THR A 102 -6.62 1.51 6.54
C THR A 102 -7.58 1.18 7.67
N HIS A 103 -8.54 0.30 7.43
CA HIS A 103 -9.49 -0.12 8.46
C HIS A 103 -8.80 -0.90 9.59
N GLY A 104 -7.79 -1.73 9.27
CA GLY A 104 -7.01 -2.43 10.29
C GLY A 104 -6.21 -1.50 11.20
N ILE A 105 -5.64 -0.41 10.65
CA ILE A 105 -4.97 0.63 11.43
C ILE A 105 -6.00 1.37 12.31
N GLU A 106 -7.11 1.79 11.74
CA GLU A 106 -8.13 2.55 12.45
C GLU A 106 -8.75 1.75 13.60
N ALA A 107 -9.09 0.49 13.35
CA ALA A 107 -9.65 -0.40 14.37
C ALA A 107 -8.62 -0.84 15.43
N GLY A 108 -7.32 -0.69 15.14
CA GLY A 108 -6.24 -1.03 16.06
C GLY A 108 -5.64 0.15 16.80
N LYS A 109 -5.98 1.41 16.44
CA LYS A 109 -5.25 2.60 16.91
C LYS A 109 -5.22 2.81 18.42
N ASP A 110 -6.26 2.36 19.12
CA ASP A 110 -6.42 2.52 20.58
C ASP A 110 -5.99 1.27 21.37
N ILE A 111 -5.56 0.21 20.69
CA ILE A 111 -5.13 -1.03 21.34
C ILE A 111 -3.69 -0.84 21.83
N ARG A 112 -3.41 -1.22 23.08
CA ARG A 112 -2.07 -1.22 23.65
C ARG A 112 -1.61 -2.65 23.89
N ILE A 113 -0.58 -3.08 23.16
CA ILE A 113 0.07 -4.38 23.31
C ILE A 113 1.59 -4.13 23.40
N GLY A 114 2.16 -4.34 24.59
CA GLY A 114 3.57 -4.07 24.83
C GLY A 114 3.91 -2.58 24.87
N GLU A 115 5.22 -2.26 24.73
CA GLU A 115 5.75 -0.90 24.84
C GLU A 115 6.24 -0.31 23.51
N GLY A 116 6.18 -1.09 22.42
CA GLY A 116 6.60 -0.68 21.09
C GLY A 116 5.45 -0.28 20.17
N HIS A 117 5.75 -0.22 18.88
CA HIS A 117 4.71 -0.06 17.85
C HIS A 117 3.82 -1.30 17.82
N GLY A 118 2.54 -1.13 18.13
CA GLY A 118 1.57 -2.20 18.15
C GLY A 118 1.13 -2.62 16.73
N PRO A 119 0.46 -3.77 16.61
CA PRO A 119 -0.02 -4.32 15.34
C PRO A 119 -1.32 -3.65 14.89
N LEU A 120 -1.63 -3.84 13.59
CA LEU A 120 -2.96 -3.59 13.08
C LEU A 120 -3.96 -4.57 13.69
N ASN A 121 -5.25 -4.17 13.75
CA ASN A 121 -6.32 -5.11 14.03
C ASN A 121 -6.74 -5.84 12.73
N HIS A 122 -6.12 -6.98 12.45
CA HIS A 122 -6.45 -7.79 11.25
C HIS A 122 -7.85 -8.40 11.30
N PHE A 123 -8.45 -8.46 12.48
CA PHE A 123 -9.74 -9.11 12.74
C PHE A 123 -10.87 -8.08 12.94
N TYR A 124 -10.75 -6.90 12.36
CA TYR A 124 -11.76 -5.85 12.48
C TYR A 124 -13.10 -6.18 11.81
N HIS A 125 -13.08 -7.01 10.77
CA HIS A 125 -14.27 -7.43 10.04
C HIS A 125 -14.04 -8.82 9.43
N PRO A 126 -14.16 -9.90 10.25
CA PRO A 126 -13.93 -11.26 9.78
C PRO A 126 -14.99 -11.67 8.76
N VAL A 127 -14.56 -12.26 7.67
CA VAL A 127 -15.43 -12.83 6.64
C VAL A 127 -15.17 -14.33 6.51
N PRO A 128 -16.13 -15.15 6.05
CA PRO A 128 -15.92 -16.54 5.78
C PRO A 128 -14.76 -16.77 4.79
N MET A 129 -14.05 -17.87 4.95
CA MET A 129 -12.98 -18.26 4.03
C MET A 129 -13.57 -18.53 2.64
N ASN A 130 -12.93 -17.99 1.60
CA ASN A 130 -13.24 -18.36 0.22
C ASN A 130 -12.66 -19.75 -0.07
N ILE A 131 -13.52 -20.76 -0.15
CA ILE A 131 -13.18 -22.12 -0.56
C ILE A 131 -13.57 -22.21 -2.02
N LYS A 132 -12.60 -22.47 -2.92
CA LYS A 132 -12.91 -22.85 -4.30
C LYS A 132 -13.34 -24.32 -4.25
N GLU A 133 -14.55 -24.61 -4.70
CA GLU A 133 -14.95 -25.97 -5.04
C GLU A 133 -14.12 -26.38 -6.27
N GLU A 134 -13.51 -27.58 -6.21
CA GLU A 134 -12.74 -28.18 -7.30
C GLU A 134 -13.67 -28.65 -8.43
#